data_cd4e9583462f92e682e94574acea43f5
#
_entry.id   cd4e9583462f92e682e94574acea43f5
#
_cell.length_a   1.000
_cell.length_b   1.000
_cell.length_c   1.000
_cell.angle_alpha   90.00
_cell.angle_beta   90.00
_cell.angle_gamma   90.00
#
_symmetry.space_group_name_H-M   'P 1'
#
loop_
_entity.id
_entity.type
_entity.pdbx_description
1 polymer ?
#
loop_
_entity_poly.entity_id
_entity_poly.type
_entity_poly.pdbx_seq_one_letter_code
_entity_poly.pdbx_strand_id
1 'polypeptide(L)'
;MVHPASGYMVGSLLRRGPDLAQAISQALANPSLGSAALAQRGWQALWPIELVLRHQLYQFGLGRLMGFNEALLRTHFATFFSLPREEWFGFLTNTLPLPRLMGVMLRLFALSPWELRRGLVLGAAKDQAPRF
;
A
#
# COMPACT_ATOMS: atom_id res chain seq x y z
N MET A 1 -1.67 11.52 -0.32
CA MET A 1 -1.22 10.12 -0.44
C MET A 1 -2.45 9.25 -0.67
N VAL A 2 -2.64 8.78 -1.89
CA VAL A 2 -3.74 7.90 -2.27
C VAL A 2 -3.33 6.45 -2.00
N HIS A 3 -4.21 5.65 -1.39
CA HIS A 3 -3.94 4.22 -1.21
C HIS A 3 -4.03 3.52 -2.57
N PRO A 4 -2.97 2.83 -3.05
CA PRO A 4 -2.91 2.33 -4.42
C PRO A 4 -4.01 1.34 -4.77
N ALA A 5 -4.40 0.49 -3.83
CA ALA A 5 -5.40 -0.56 -4.08
C ALA A 5 -6.85 -0.09 -3.91
N SER A 6 -7.12 0.91 -3.07
CA SER A 6 -8.48 1.33 -2.73
C SER A 6 -8.82 2.77 -3.11
N GLY A 7 -7.83 3.57 -3.48
CA GLY A 7 -8.01 5.00 -3.77
C GLY A 7 -8.33 5.88 -2.54
N TYR A 8 -8.40 5.32 -1.35
CA TYR A 8 -8.73 6.07 -0.13
C TYR A 8 -7.59 7.02 0.27
N MET A 9 -7.89 8.29 0.32
CA MET A 9 -6.98 9.36 0.74
C MET A 9 -7.42 10.07 2.02
N VAL A 10 -8.71 10.37 2.15
CA VAL A 10 -9.24 11.22 3.22
C VAL A 10 -8.95 10.65 4.61
N GLY A 11 -9.22 9.36 4.83
CA GLY A 11 -8.95 8.72 6.12
C GLY A 11 -7.47 8.73 6.50
N SER A 12 -6.57 8.65 5.52
CA SER A 12 -5.13 8.74 5.75
C SER A 12 -4.70 10.16 6.11
N LEU A 13 -5.28 11.18 5.47
CA LEU A 13 -5.03 12.58 5.77
C LEU A 13 -5.52 12.95 7.17
N LEU A 14 -6.73 12.55 7.52
CA LEU A 14 -7.31 12.83 8.84
C LEU A 14 -6.49 12.20 9.97
N ARG A 15 -5.99 10.97 9.78
CA ARG A 15 -5.15 10.31 10.79
C ARG A 15 -3.77 10.96 10.95
N ARG A 16 -3.25 11.61 9.91
CA ARG A 16 -1.90 12.18 9.91
C ARG A 16 -1.84 13.69 10.10
N GLY A 17 -2.95 14.36 9.98
CA GLY A 17 -3.04 15.79 10.24
C GLY A 17 -2.45 16.19 11.61
N PRO A 18 -2.84 15.52 12.71
CA PRO A 18 -2.27 15.80 14.03
C PRO A 18 -0.75 15.62 14.11
N ASP A 19 -0.19 14.54 13.52
CA ASP A 19 1.26 14.29 13.52
C ASP A 19 2.01 15.39 12.78
N LEU A 20 1.49 15.81 11.64
CA LEU A 20 2.06 16.92 10.86
C LEU A 20 1.99 18.24 11.64
N ALA A 21 0.84 18.57 12.22
CA ALA A 21 0.66 19.78 12.99
C ALA A 21 1.64 19.82 14.19
N GLN A 22 1.80 18.71 14.90
CA GLN A 22 2.74 18.60 16.00
C GLN A 22 4.18 18.77 15.52
N ALA A 23 4.58 18.12 14.43
CA ALA A 23 5.93 18.23 13.87
C ALA A 23 6.26 19.66 13.45
N ILE A 24 5.32 20.37 12.83
CA ILE A 24 5.48 21.79 12.43
C ILE A 24 5.57 22.67 13.68
N SER A 25 4.70 22.51 14.67
CA SER A 25 4.69 23.31 15.90
C SER A 25 6.02 23.15 16.65
N GLN A 26 6.52 21.93 16.79
CA GLN A 26 7.82 21.66 17.44
C GLN A 26 8.99 22.25 16.66
N ALA A 27 8.93 22.21 15.32
CA ALA A 27 9.98 22.78 14.50
C ALA A 27 9.99 24.31 14.54
N LEU A 28 8.83 24.97 14.56
CA LEU A 28 8.71 26.43 14.68
C LEU A 28 9.11 26.95 16.07
N ALA A 29 9.02 26.14 17.10
CA ALA A 29 9.51 26.48 18.44
C ALA A 29 11.04 26.56 18.52
N ASN A 30 11.77 26.12 17.50
CA ASN A 30 13.21 26.22 17.42
C ASN A 30 13.67 27.25 16.38
N PRO A 31 14.02 28.49 16.78
CA PRO A 31 14.37 29.56 15.83
C PRO A 31 15.63 29.28 14.99
N SER A 32 16.46 28.32 15.42
CA SER A 32 17.69 27.96 14.71
C SER A 32 17.44 26.99 13.54
N LEU A 33 16.21 26.47 13.37
CA LEU A 33 15.88 25.54 12.31
C LEU A 33 15.65 26.29 10.99
N GLY A 34 16.52 26.02 10.00
CA GLY A 34 16.33 26.52 8.65
C GLY A 34 15.10 25.89 7.95
N SER A 35 14.61 26.56 6.91
CA SER A 35 13.44 26.12 6.13
C SER A 35 13.55 24.69 5.57
N ALA A 36 14.73 24.27 5.13
CA ALA A 36 14.96 22.91 4.64
C ALA A 36 14.77 21.86 5.74
N ALA A 37 15.26 22.11 6.96
CA ALA A 37 15.08 21.21 8.09
C ALA A 37 13.62 21.15 8.56
N LEU A 38 12.89 22.27 8.50
CA LEU A 38 11.45 22.32 8.75
C LEU A 38 10.69 21.44 7.74
N ALA A 39 10.98 21.61 6.44
CA ALA A 39 10.36 20.82 5.39
C ALA A 39 10.65 19.32 5.56
N GLN A 40 11.88 18.96 5.91
CA GLN A 40 12.27 17.57 6.13
C GLN A 40 11.52 16.95 7.32
N ARG A 41 11.34 17.67 8.44
CA ARG A 41 10.56 17.18 9.58
C ARG A 41 9.09 16.98 9.23
N GLY A 42 8.49 17.92 8.50
CA GLY A 42 7.12 17.77 7.99
C GLY A 42 6.98 16.57 7.07
N TRP A 43 7.94 16.35 6.18
CA TRP A 43 7.98 15.18 5.32
C TRP A 43 8.08 13.87 6.11
N GLN A 44 8.98 13.78 7.09
CA GLN A 44 9.16 12.58 7.91
C GLN A 44 7.92 12.27 8.77
N ALA A 45 7.19 13.30 9.24
CA ALA A 45 5.94 13.11 9.95
C ALA A 45 4.84 12.54 9.04
N LEU A 46 4.78 12.98 7.78
CA LEU A 46 3.82 12.46 6.80
C LEU A 46 4.22 11.10 6.22
N TRP A 47 5.52 10.86 6.06
CA TRP A 47 6.09 9.68 5.42
C TRP A 47 7.16 8.99 6.28
N PRO A 48 6.80 8.45 7.46
CA PRO A 48 7.72 7.59 8.18
C PRO A 48 8.09 6.37 7.31
N ILE A 49 9.28 5.84 7.51
CA ILE A 49 9.84 4.75 6.68
C ILE A 49 8.89 3.56 6.54
N GLU A 50 8.18 3.21 7.59
CA GLU A 50 7.21 2.11 7.55
C GLU A 50 6.11 2.33 6.52
N LEU A 51 5.62 3.57 6.38
CA LEU A 51 4.61 3.89 5.37
C LEU A 51 5.16 3.88 3.95
N VAL A 52 6.40 4.32 3.77
CA VAL A 52 7.06 4.24 2.47
C VAL A 52 7.18 2.78 2.05
N LEU A 53 7.63 1.90 2.95
CA LEU A 53 7.74 0.47 2.68
C LEU A 53 6.37 -0.17 2.40
N ARG A 54 5.35 0.15 3.20
CA ARG A 54 3.98 -0.33 2.92
C ARG A 54 3.47 0.15 1.56
N HIS A 55 3.70 1.42 1.23
CA HIS A 55 3.29 1.95 -0.05
C HIS A 55 3.98 1.24 -1.22
N GLN A 56 5.28 1.00 -1.12
CA GLN A 56 6.04 0.24 -2.13
C GLN A 56 5.49 -1.18 -2.29
N LEU A 57 5.14 -1.84 -1.17
CA LEU A 57 4.57 -3.17 -1.20
C LEU A 57 3.21 -3.21 -1.91
N TYR A 58 2.33 -2.23 -1.64
CA TYR A 58 1.06 -2.08 -2.36
C TYR A 58 1.27 -1.79 -3.85
N GLN A 59 2.21 -0.92 -4.20
CA GLN A 59 2.53 -0.60 -5.60
C GLN A 59 3.05 -1.84 -6.34
N PHE A 60 3.91 -2.62 -5.70
CA PHE A 60 4.38 -3.88 -6.27
C PHE A 60 3.21 -4.83 -6.55
N GLY A 61 2.32 -5.05 -5.57
CA GLY A 61 1.14 -5.90 -5.74
C GLY A 61 0.21 -5.40 -6.86
N LEU A 62 -0.09 -4.09 -6.87
CA LEU A 62 -0.92 -3.49 -7.91
C LEU A 62 -0.31 -3.65 -9.31
N GLY A 63 1.00 -3.44 -9.44
CA GLY A 63 1.70 -3.63 -10.72
C GLY A 63 1.58 -5.06 -11.26
N ARG A 64 1.52 -6.06 -10.36
CA ARG A 64 1.28 -7.45 -10.76
C ARG A 64 -0.17 -7.67 -11.22
N LEU A 65 -1.14 -7.14 -10.47
CA LEU A 65 -2.55 -7.26 -10.79
C LEU A 65 -2.91 -6.60 -12.13
N MET A 66 -2.31 -5.47 -12.44
CA MET A 66 -2.52 -4.77 -13.71
C MET A 66 -2.09 -5.57 -14.95
N GLY A 67 -1.26 -6.59 -14.78
CA GLY A 67 -0.89 -7.53 -15.84
C GLY A 67 -1.80 -8.76 -15.96
N PHE A 68 -2.79 -8.94 -15.07
CA PHE A 68 -3.64 -10.12 -15.06
C PHE A 68 -4.80 -9.97 -16.06
N ASN A 69 -5.18 -11.09 -16.66
CA ASN A 69 -6.44 -11.17 -17.40
C ASN A 69 -7.64 -11.28 -16.45
N GLU A 70 -8.84 -11.19 -16.99
CA GLU A 70 -10.09 -11.22 -16.21
C GLU A 70 -10.22 -12.47 -15.34
N ALA A 71 -9.88 -13.64 -15.83
CA ALA A 71 -9.98 -14.91 -15.10
C ALA A 71 -9.07 -14.93 -13.88
N LEU A 72 -7.80 -14.49 -14.02
CA LEU A 72 -6.84 -14.39 -12.93
C LEU A 72 -7.25 -13.32 -11.90
N LEU A 73 -7.80 -12.17 -12.37
CA LEU A 73 -8.33 -11.14 -11.47
C LEU A 73 -9.50 -11.65 -10.64
N ARG A 74 -10.46 -12.34 -11.27
CA ARG A 74 -11.60 -12.96 -10.55
C ARG A 74 -11.12 -13.95 -9.50
N THR A 75 -10.18 -14.81 -9.86
CA THR A 75 -9.59 -15.80 -8.93
C THR A 75 -8.85 -15.10 -7.80
N HIS A 76 -8.07 -14.06 -8.10
CA HIS A 76 -7.36 -13.27 -7.09
C HIS A 76 -8.33 -12.64 -6.08
N PHE A 77 -9.37 -11.95 -6.56
CA PHE A 77 -10.33 -11.31 -5.66
C PHE A 77 -11.17 -12.32 -4.87
N ALA A 78 -11.55 -13.45 -5.48
CA ALA A 78 -12.22 -14.52 -4.76
C ALA A 78 -11.36 -15.05 -3.61
N THR A 79 -10.06 -15.31 -3.86
CA THR A 79 -9.12 -15.73 -2.83
C THR A 79 -8.89 -14.63 -1.78
N PHE A 80 -8.76 -13.38 -2.21
CA PHE A 80 -8.57 -12.25 -1.31
C PHE A 80 -9.73 -12.08 -0.32
N PHE A 81 -10.97 -12.11 -0.81
CA PHE A 81 -12.16 -11.97 0.05
C PHE A 81 -12.51 -13.24 0.83
N SER A 82 -11.86 -14.37 0.57
CA SER A 82 -11.93 -15.56 1.43
C SER A 82 -11.06 -15.47 2.68
N LEU A 83 -10.16 -14.48 2.75
CA LEU A 83 -9.37 -14.20 3.96
C LEU A 83 -10.28 -13.73 5.12
N PRO A 84 -9.83 -13.85 6.38
CA PRO A 84 -10.53 -13.27 7.52
C PRO A 84 -10.84 -11.79 7.31
N ARG A 85 -12.02 -11.35 7.78
CA ARG A 85 -12.50 -9.98 7.56
C ARG A 85 -11.50 -8.92 8.03
N GLU A 86 -10.86 -9.14 9.17
CA GLU A 86 -9.87 -8.20 9.70
C GLU A 86 -8.66 -8.04 8.78
N GLU A 87 -8.30 -9.09 8.04
CA GLU A 87 -7.16 -9.09 7.15
C GLU A 87 -7.45 -8.32 5.85
N TRP A 88 -8.51 -8.70 5.11
CA TRP A 88 -8.80 -8.00 3.86
C TRP A 88 -9.30 -6.56 4.10
N PHE A 89 -10.08 -6.33 5.17
CA PHE A 89 -10.51 -4.97 5.52
C PHE A 89 -9.34 -4.10 5.94
N GLY A 90 -8.47 -4.61 6.81
CA GLY A 90 -7.26 -3.91 7.24
C GLY A 90 -6.29 -3.64 6.08
N PHE A 91 -6.22 -4.55 5.10
CA PHE A 91 -5.48 -4.35 3.86
C PHE A 91 -6.05 -3.17 3.06
N LEU A 92 -7.36 -3.17 2.78
CA LEU A 92 -8.02 -2.12 1.98
C LEU A 92 -8.02 -0.75 2.67
N THR A 93 -8.14 -0.71 3.99
CA THR A 93 -8.12 0.54 4.77
C THR A 93 -6.74 1.02 5.17
N ASN A 94 -5.68 0.26 4.80
CA ASN A 94 -4.29 0.56 5.14
C ASN A 94 -4.07 0.71 6.66
N THR A 95 -4.72 -0.14 7.46
CA THR A 95 -4.61 -0.11 8.93
C THR A 95 -3.70 -1.21 9.47
N LEU A 96 -3.30 -2.19 8.64
CA LEU A 96 -2.39 -3.25 9.06
C LEU A 96 -0.97 -2.71 9.26
N PRO A 97 -0.29 -3.04 10.38
CA PRO A 97 1.14 -2.82 10.52
C PRO A 97 1.92 -3.67 9.51
N LEU A 98 3.11 -3.24 9.14
CA LEU A 98 3.91 -3.87 8.07
C LEU A 98 4.09 -5.39 8.25
N PRO A 99 4.41 -5.94 9.44
CA PRO A 99 4.54 -7.38 9.61
C PRO A 99 3.24 -8.16 9.34
N ARG A 100 2.10 -7.62 9.78
CA ARG A 100 0.79 -8.23 9.50
C ARG A 100 0.43 -8.14 8.03
N LEU A 101 0.70 -7.03 7.37
CA LEU A 101 0.50 -6.86 5.94
C LEU A 101 1.28 -7.91 5.15
N MET A 102 2.55 -8.13 5.47
CA MET A 102 3.37 -9.18 4.86
C MET A 102 2.80 -10.57 5.11
N GLY A 103 2.34 -10.85 6.34
CA GLY A 103 1.69 -12.12 6.69
C GLY A 103 0.42 -12.37 5.87
N VAL A 104 -0.42 -11.34 5.68
CA VAL A 104 -1.62 -11.42 4.83
C VAL A 104 -1.26 -11.68 3.38
N MET A 105 -0.25 -11.01 2.83
CA MET A 105 0.21 -11.23 1.46
C MET A 105 0.77 -12.64 1.26
N LEU A 106 1.54 -13.18 2.22
CA LEU A 106 2.05 -14.54 2.18
C LEU A 106 0.91 -15.57 2.27
N ARG A 107 -0.07 -15.34 3.14
CA ARG A 107 -1.26 -16.20 3.23
C ARG A 107 -2.06 -16.19 1.93
N LEU A 108 -2.30 -15.01 1.37
CA LEU A 108 -2.97 -14.87 0.07
C LEU A 108 -2.22 -15.64 -1.01
N PHE A 109 -0.90 -15.51 -1.06
CA PHE A 109 -0.06 -16.25 -1.98
C PHE A 109 -0.17 -17.77 -1.76
N ALA A 110 -0.14 -18.24 -0.50
CA ALA A 110 -0.25 -19.65 -0.16
C ALA A 110 -1.61 -20.26 -0.53
N LEU A 111 -2.70 -19.49 -0.40
CA LEU A 111 -4.05 -19.92 -0.77
C LEU A 111 -4.32 -19.83 -2.27
N SER A 112 -3.51 -19.07 -3.01
CA SER A 112 -3.69 -18.85 -4.44
C SER A 112 -3.39 -20.12 -5.24
N PRO A 113 -4.16 -20.42 -6.32
CA PRO A 113 -3.83 -21.48 -7.27
C PRO A 113 -2.46 -21.27 -7.93
N TRP A 114 -1.88 -22.33 -8.46
CA TRP A 114 -0.54 -22.28 -9.06
C TRP A 114 -0.38 -21.23 -10.16
N GLU A 115 -1.36 -21.10 -11.05
CA GLU A 115 -1.35 -20.10 -12.12
C GLU A 115 -1.27 -18.69 -11.61
N LEU A 116 -2.03 -18.39 -10.54
CA LEU A 116 -2.02 -17.09 -9.89
C LEU A 116 -0.68 -16.83 -9.18
N ARG A 117 -0.14 -17.83 -8.47
CA ARG A 117 1.19 -17.72 -7.83
C ARG A 117 2.27 -17.41 -8.87
N ARG A 118 2.25 -18.12 -9.98
CA ARG A 118 3.18 -17.88 -11.10
C ARG A 118 3.06 -16.45 -11.63
N GLY A 119 1.85 -15.97 -11.85
CA GLY A 119 1.59 -14.60 -12.30
C GLY A 119 2.07 -13.54 -11.29
N LEU A 120 1.91 -13.79 -9.99
CA LEU A 120 2.38 -12.89 -8.94
C LEU A 120 3.92 -12.80 -8.87
N VAL A 121 4.63 -13.90 -9.09
CA VAL A 121 6.10 -13.95 -9.04
C VAL A 121 6.72 -13.46 -10.33
N LEU A 122 6.33 -14.04 -11.46
CA LEU A 122 6.96 -13.78 -12.76
C LEU A 122 6.37 -12.55 -13.49
N GLY A 123 5.23 -12.06 -13.06
CA GLY A 123 4.37 -11.19 -13.83
C GLY A 123 3.56 -11.99 -14.85
N ALA A 124 2.39 -11.52 -15.23
CA ALA A 124 1.70 -12.07 -16.37
C ALA A 124 2.60 -11.85 -17.59
N ALA A 125 2.90 -12.92 -18.32
CA ALA A 125 3.56 -12.78 -19.61
C ALA A 125 2.78 -11.74 -20.40
N LYS A 126 3.46 -10.76 -20.98
CA LYS A 126 2.88 -9.75 -21.87
C LYS A 126 2.41 -10.42 -23.16
N ASP A 127 1.39 -11.27 -23.07
CA ASP A 127 0.68 -11.75 -24.22
C ASP A 127 -0.60 -10.93 -24.34
N GLN A 128 -0.65 -10.24 -25.47
CA GLN A 128 -1.77 -9.46 -26.02
C GLN A 128 -1.96 -8.06 -25.44
N ALA A 129 -1.10 -7.14 -25.88
CA ALA A 129 -1.57 -5.78 -26.09
C ALA A 129 -2.72 -5.83 -27.12
N PRO A 130 -3.95 -5.34 -26.81
CA PRO A 130 -4.93 -5.13 -27.83
C PRO A 130 -4.37 -4.16 -28.85
N ARG A 131 -4.25 -4.58 -30.09
CA ARG A 131 -3.99 -3.68 -31.22
C ARG A 131 -5.27 -2.89 -31.45
N PHE A 132 -5.27 -1.66 -30.99
CA PHE A 132 -6.21 -0.65 -31.48
C PHE A 132 -5.61 0.04 -32.68
#